data_a4f0db9285704c2fdb458a548acaa7d0
#
_entry.id   a4f0db9285704c2fdb458a548acaa7d0
#
_cell.length_a   1.000
_cell.length_b   1.000
_cell.length_c   1.000
_cell.angle_alpha   90.00
_cell.angle_beta   90.00
_cell.angle_gamma   90.00
#
_symmetry.space_group_name_H-M   'P 1'
#
loop_
_entity.id
_entity.type
_entity.pdbx_description
1 polymer ?
#
loop_
_entity_poly.entity_id
_entity_poly.type
_entity_poly.pdbx_seq_one_letter_code
_entity_poly.pdbx_strand_id
1 'polypeptide(L)'
;MHRSACAVLLALASLAAAPDTMRVRATAYCQSGTTKSGLRARTGVVAADPRILPVGSVLRIIEGVTAGVYTVLDTGAAVKGRKIDIFIPNCRSARMFGAQTLRVRVLRRGWDPKSAPDVVTEWR
;
A
#
# COMPACT_ATOMS: atom_id res chain seq x y z
N MET A 1 34.12 -43.92 15.39
CA MET A 1 33.20 -43.74 15.03
C MET A 1 32.45 -42.65 15.33
N HIS A 2 32.53 -41.64 14.88
CA HIS A 2 31.85 -40.58 15.17
C HIS A 2 31.12 -40.12 14.14
N ARG A 3 30.08 -39.75 14.30
CA ARG A 3 29.30 -39.21 13.46
C ARG A 3 29.05 -37.91 13.65
N SER A 4 29.13 -37.11 12.91
CA SER A 4 28.89 -35.80 13.08
C SER A 4 27.60 -35.45 12.72
N ALA A 5 26.96 -34.98 13.48
CA ALA A 5 25.70 -34.63 13.23
C ALA A 5 25.49 -33.30 12.89
N CYS A 6 26.08 -32.76 12.04
CA CYS A 6 26.00 -31.43 11.91
C CYS A 6 25.08 -30.90 10.97
N ALA A 7 24.18 -31.36 10.56
CA ALA A 7 23.55 -30.85 9.50
C ALA A 7 22.37 -30.07 9.65
N VAL A 8 22.12 -29.56 10.72
CA VAL A 8 20.85 -29.20 10.84
C VAL A 8 20.48 -27.84 10.80
N LEU A 9 21.36 -26.96 10.64
CA LEU A 9 21.04 -25.68 10.92
C LEU A 9 20.58 -24.89 9.88
N LEU A 10 20.37 -25.35 8.74
CA LEU A 10 20.15 -24.46 7.72
C LEU A 10 18.83 -24.01 7.52
N ALA A 11 17.92 -24.60 8.06
CA ALA A 11 16.58 -24.27 7.69
C ALA A 11 16.05 -23.01 8.24
N LEU A 12 16.74 -22.42 9.15
CA LEU A 12 16.14 -21.34 9.81
C LEU A 12 16.22 -20.06 9.09
N ALA A 13 17.10 -19.95 8.22
CA ALA A 13 17.24 -18.68 7.58
C ALA A 13 16.12 -18.32 6.66
N SER A 14 15.38 -19.27 6.23
CA SER A 14 14.34 -18.97 5.29
C SER A 14 13.11 -18.41 5.94
N LEU A 15 13.13 -18.27 7.22
CA LEU A 15 11.99 -17.76 7.88
C LEU A 15 12.02 -16.27 8.00
N ALA A 16 12.87 -15.63 7.30
CA ALA A 16 12.84 -14.20 7.28
C ALA A 16 11.44 -13.74 6.98
N ALA A 17 10.93 -12.86 7.76
CA ALA A 17 9.58 -12.41 7.66
C ALA A 17 9.28 -11.97 6.25
N ALA A 18 8.19 -12.39 5.76
CA ALA A 18 7.69 -11.88 4.51
C ALA A 18 7.50 -10.39 4.65
N PRO A 19 7.81 -9.63 3.63
CA PRO A 19 7.53 -8.20 3.67
C PRO A 19 6.05 -7.96 3.92
N ASP A 20 5.74 -6.80 4.42
CA ASP A 20 4.39 -6.36 4.69
C ASP A 20 3.49 -6.57 3.48
N THR A 21 2.82 -7.67 3.46
CA THR A 21 1.90 -8.04 2.38
C THR A 21 0.51 -8.20 2.97
N MET A 22 -0.47 -7.64 2.30
CA MET A 22 -1.86 -7.76 2.73
C MET A 22 -2.78 -7.91 1.54
N ARG A 23 -3.95 -8.47 1.78
CA ARG A 23 -5.00 -8.46 0.79
C ARG A 23 -5.86 -7.24 1.00
N VAL A 24 -6.21 -6.59 -0.09
CA VAL A 24 -7.08 -5.41 -0.06
C VAL A 24 -8.19 -5.59 -1.08
N ARG A 25 -9.32 -4.97 -0.80
CA ARG A 25 -10.34 -4.83 -1.80
C ARG A 25 -10.03 -3.59 -2.61
N ALA A 26 -9.91 -3.73 -3.90
CA ALA A 26 -9.54 -2.63 -4.78
C ALA A 26 -10.71 -2.25 -5.68
N THR A 27 -10.95 -0.97 -5.78
CA THR A 27 -11.86 -0.36 -6.75
C THR A 27 -11.09 0.67 -7.55
N ALA A 28 -11.71 1.30 -8.52
CA ALA A 28 -11.06 2.31 -9.34
C ALA A 28 -11.94 3.54 -9.48
N TYR A 29 -11.32 4.70 -9.60
CA TYR A 29 -12.02 5.95 -9.83
C TYR A 29 -11.30 6.72 -10.93
N CYS A 30 -12.03 7.60 -11.61
CA CYS A 30 -11.48 8.36 -12.73
C CYS A 30 -11.64 9.87 -12.58
N GLN A 31 -12.27 10.35 -11.49
CA GLN A 31 -12.43 11.77 -11.31
C GLN A 31 -11.10 12.42 -10.98
N SER A 32 -10.70 13.37 -11.80
CA SER A 32 -9.50 14.13 -11.53
C SER A 32 -9.83 15.24 -10.52
N GLY A 33 -8.84 15.70 -9.82
CA GLY A 33 -9.00 16.74 -8.82
C GLY A 33 -7.87 16.71 -7.82
N THR A 34 -7.97 17.58 -6.82
CA THR A 34 -6.98 17.64 -5.76
C THR A 34 -7.26 16.57 -4.73
N THR A 35 -6.26 15.79 -4.40
CA THR A 35 -6.35 14.74 -3.40
C THR A 35 -6.17 15.31 -2.00
N LYS A 36 -6.34 14.46 -0.99
CA LYS A 36 -6.15 14.85 0.41
C LYS A 36 -4.74 15.38 0.69
N SER A 37 -3.75 14.88 -0.04
CA SER A 37 -2.37 15.34 0.11
C SER A 37 -2.12 16.73 -0.47
N GLY A 38 -3.08 17.29 -1.21
CA GLY A 38 -2.92 18.55 -1.91
C GLY A 38 -2.41 18.40 -3.34
N LEU A 39 -2.04 17.19 -3.74
CA LEU A 39 -1.58 16.91 -5.09
C LEU A 39 -2.75 16.46 -5.96
N ARG A 40 -2.64 16.68 -7.26
CA ARG A 40 -3.69 16.21 -8.16
C ARG A 40 -3.63 14.71 -8.35
N ALA A 41 -4.80 14.12 -8.53
CA ALA A 41 -4.88 12.71 -8.88
C ALA A 41 -4.22 12.47 -10.24
N ARG A 42 -3.44 11.42 -10.32
CA ARG A 42 -2.73 11.02 -11.55
C ARG A 42 -2.43 9.53 -11.47
N THR A 43 -1.97 8.97 -12.57
CA THR A 43 -1.58 7.56 -12.60
C THR A 43 -0.52 7.30 -11.52
N GLY A 44 -0.69 6.24 -10.77
CA GLY A 44 0.18 5.90 -9.64
C GLY A 44 -0.37 6.37 -8.29
N VAL A 45 -1.56 6.96 -8.27
CA VAL A 45 -2.20 7.42 -7.04
C VAL A 45 -3.29 6.46 -6.63
N VAL A 46 -3.37 6.18 -5.34
CA VAL A 46 -4.50 5.47 -4.74
C VAL A 46 -5.02 6.24 -3.53
N ALA A 47 -6.31 6.05 -3.25
CA ALA A 47 -6.90 6.44 -1.98
C ALA A 47 -6.91 5.22 -1.07
N ALA A 48 -6.76 5.44 0.22
CA ALA A 48 -6.77 4.38 1.23
C ALA A 48 -7.30 4.91 2.56
N ASP A 49 -7.57 3.99 3.48
CA ASP A 49 -7.90 4.33 4.86
C ASP A 49 -6.60 4.73 5.59
N PRO A 50 -6.47 5.99 6.02
CA PRO A 50 -5.22 6.45 6.62
C PRO A 50 -4.87 5.74 7.94
N ARG A 51 -5.83 5.08 8.56
CA ARG A 51 -5.56 4.29 9.76
C ARG A 51 -4.78 3.01 9.44
N ILE A 52 -4.84 2.56 8.20
CA ILE A 52 -4.18 1.33 7.75
C ILE A 52 -2.98 1.65 6.86
N LEU A 53 -3.19 2.54 5.91
CA LEU A 53 -2.16 2.99 4.99
C LEU A 53 -2.16 4.53 4.99
N PRO A 54 -1.40 5.15 5.86
CA PRO A 54 -1.35 6.62 5.94
C PRO A 54 -0.97 7.27 4.62
N VAL A 55 -1.40 8.51 4.43
CA VAL A 55 -1.00 9.29 3.26
C VAL A 55 0.51 9.35 3.18
N GLY A 56 1.04 9.12 2.00
CA GLY A 56 2.47 8.99 1.77
C GLY A 56 2.97 7.55 1.78
N SER A 57 2.13 6.59 2.11
CA SER A 57 2.50 5.18 2.00
C SER A 57 2.73 4.81 0.54
N VAL A 58 3.73 3.98 0.30
CA VAL A 58 4.05 3.47 -1.03
C VAL A 58 3.81 1.98 -1.00
N LEU A 59 3.07 1.49 -1.96
CA LEU A 59 2.74 0.08 -2.04
C LEU A 59 2.95 -0.46 -3.45
N ARG A 60 3.13 -1.75 -3.55
CA ARG A 60 3.18 -2.46 -4.82
C ARG A 60 1.96 -3.36 -4.91
N ILE A 61 1.18 -3.18 -5.95
CA ILE A 61 0.15 -4.16 -6.32
C ILE A 61 0.88 -5.29 -7.02
N ILE A 62 0.76 -6.49 -6.48
CA ILE A 62 1.61 -7.60 -6.88
C ILE A 62 1.14 -8.25 -8.18
N GLU A 63 -0.14 -8.22 -8.44
CA GLU A 63 -0.72 -8.99 -9.53
C GLU A 63 -1.84 -8.24 -10.24
N GLY A 64 -2.23 -8.73 -11.39
CA GLY A 64 -3.37 -8.22 -12.14
C GLY A 64 -3.00 -7.10 -13.09
N VAL A 65 -4.03 -6.54 -13.72
CA VAL A 65 -3.84 -5.51 -14.74
C VAL A 65 -3.33 -4.19 -14.17
N THR A 66 -3.48 -4.00 -12.88
CA THR A 66 -2.98 -2.80 -12.21
C THR A 66 -1.70 -3.05 -11.45
N ALA A 67 -1.00 -4.17 -11.70
CA ALA A 67 0.26 -4.43 -11.02
C ALA A 67 1.24 -3.26 -11.20
N GLY A 68 1.90 -2.87 -10.13
CA GLY A 68 2.83 -1.75 -10.16
C GLY A 68 2.93 -1.05 -8.82
N VAL A 69 3.64 0.06 -8.81
CA VAL A 69 3.91 0.84 -7.59
C VAL A 69 2.99 2.05 -7.54
N TYR A 70 2.42 2.27 -6.36
CA TYR A 70 1.46 3.33 -6.13
C TYR A 70 1.78 4.07 -4.85
N THR A 71 1.36 5.33 -4.80
CA THR A 71 1.48 6.13 -3.60
C THR A 71 0.08 6.48 -3.08
N VAL A 72 -0.13 6.34 -1.79
CA VAL A 72 -1.36 6.76 -1.15
C VAL A 72 -1.31 8.27 -0.98
N LEU A 73 -2.07 8.98 -1.78
CA LEU A 73 -2.13 10.44 -1.72
C LEU A 73 -3.53 10.93 -1.37
N ASP A 74 -4.49 10.05 -1.22
CA ASP A 74 -5.87 10.43 -1.00
C ASP A 74 -6.54 9.56 0.05
N THR A 75 -7.67 10.05 0.51
CA THR A 75 -8.57 9.33 1.39
C THR A 75 -9.98 9.45 0.82
N GLY A 76 -10.90 8.66 1.30
CA GLY A 76 -12.29 8.74 0.86
C GLY A 76 -13.22 8.21 1.92
N ALA A 77 -14.43 8.80 1.98
CA ALA A 77 -15.41 8.39 2.98
C ALA A 77 -15.78 6.91 2.87
N ALA A 78 -15.74 6.37 1.67
CA ALA A 78 -16.06 4.97 1.43
C ALA A 78 -14.83 4.06 1.41
N VAL A 79 -13.62 4.62 1.59
CA VAL A 79 -12.39 3.85 1.50
C VAL A 79 -11.92 3.57 2.92
N LYS A 80 -12.52 2.57 3.52
CA LYS A 80 -12.28 2.20 4.93
C LYS A 80 -11.82 0.76 5.03
N GLY A 81 -10.97 0.50 6.01
CA GLY A 81 -10.42 -0.83 6.23
C GLY A 81 -9.37 -1.20 5.18
N ARG A 82 -9.26 -2.47 4.90
CA ARG A 82 -8.32 -2.97 3.90
C ARG A 82 -8.89 -2.78 2.50
N LYS A 83 -8.97 -1.54 2.10
CA LYS A 83 -9.54 -1.13 0.83
C LYS A 83 -8.67 -0.06 0.21
N ILE A 84 -8.50 -0.10 -1.10
CA ILE A 84 -7.87 0.95 -1.86
C ILE A 84 -8.75 1.31 -3.05
N ASP A 85 -8.63 2.54 -3.50
CA ASP A 85 -9.33 3.03 -4.69
C ASP A 85 -8.26 3.58 -5.62
N ILE A 86 -8.13 2.96 -6.79
CA ILE A 86 -7.02 3.22 -7.71
C ILE A 86 -7.45 4.24 -8.74
N PHE A 87 -6.67 5.30 -8.90
CA PHE A 87 -6.94 6.27 -9.94
C PHE A 87 -6.62 5.68 -11.31
N ILE A 88 -7.63 5.57 -12.15
CA ILE A 88 -7.51 5.14 -13.55
C ILE A 88 -8.16 6.25 -14.38
N PRO A 89 -7.36 7.03 -15.12
CA PRO A 89 -7.88 8.23 -15.79
C PRO A 89 -8.95 7.95 -16.85
N ASN A 90 -8.91 6.81 -17.47
CA ASN A 90 -9.96 6.45 -18.42
C ASN A 90 -11.15 5.88 -17.66
N CYS A 91 -12.27 6.61 -17.70
CA CYS A 91 -13.44 6.23 -16.91
C CYS A 91 -14.06 4.90 -17.33
N ARG A 92 -13.94 4.55 -18.60
CA ARG A 92 -14.42 3.24 -19.06
C ARG A 92 -13.57 2.12 -18.46
N SER A 93 -12.26 2.28 -18.47
CA SER A 93 -11.36 1.32 -17.86
C SER A 93 -11.58 1.22 -16.36
N ALA A 94 -11.82 2.34 -15.69
CA ALA A 94 -12.12 2.35 -14.27
C ALA A 94 -13.39 1.56 -13.97
N ARG A 95 -14.45 1.74 -14.78
CA ARG A 95 -15.66 0.98 -14.60
C ARG A 95 -15.48 -0.50 -14.87
N MET A 96 -14.68 -0.84 -15.87
CA MET A 96 -14.41 -2.22 -16.19
C MET A 96 -13.56 -2.93 -15.15
N PHE A 97 -12.74 -2.18 -14.43
CA PHE A 97 -11.97 -2.73 -13.34
C PHE A 97 -12.88 -3.31 -12.25
N GLY A 98 -13.99 -2.63 -11.96
CA GLY A 98 -14.96 -3.08 -10.98
C GLY A 98 -14.37 -3.12 -9.59
N ALA A 99 -14.52 -4.24 -8.90
CA ALA A 99 -13.98 -4.47 -7.58
C ALA A 99 -13.30 -5.82 -7.54
N GLN A 100 -12.06 -5.84 -7.08
CA GLN A 100 -11.24 -7.04 -7.05
C GLN A 100 -10.51 -7.14 -5.71
N THR A 101 -10.20 -8.34 -5.30
CA THR A 101 -9.31 -8.54 -4.16
C THR A 101 -7.90 -8.73 -4.72
N LEU A 102 -6.99 -7.89 -4.28
CA LEU A 102 -5.61 -7.90 -4.74
C LEU A 102 -4.66 -8.01 -3.56
N ARG A 103 -3.47 -8.53 -3.81
CA ARG A 103 -2.41 -8.50 -2.82
C ARG A 103 -1.53 -7.29 -3.06
N VAL A 104 -1.22 -6.60 -2.00
CA VAL A 104 -0.30 -5.48 -2.04
C VAL A 104 0.83 -5.69 -1.05
N ARG A 105 1.98 -5.16 -1.40
CA ARG A 105 3.14 -5.14 -0.49
C ARG A 105 3.39 -3.70 -0.11
N VAL A 106 3.46 -3.43 1.18
CA VAL A 106 3.77 -2.09 1.65
C VAL A 106 5.28 -1.90 1.57
N LEU A 107 5.70 -1.00 0.71
CA LEU A 107 7.12 -0.72 0.50
C LEU A 107 7.61 0.33 1.50
N ARG A 108 6.74 1.26 1.88
CA ARG A 108 7.06 2.28 2.87
C ARG A 108 5.75 2.75 3.47
N ARG A 109 5.70 2.89 4.79
CA ARG A 109 4.54 3.50 5.42
C ARG A 109 4.64 5.00 5.39
N GLY A 110 3.54 5.65 5.13
CA GLY A 110 3.43 7.09 5.19
C GLY A 110 3.47 7.61 6.62
N TRP A 111 3.36 8.90 6.74
CA TRP A 111 3.42 9.58 8.02
C TRP A 111 2.02 9.78 8.58
N ASP A 112 1.85 9.36 9.81
CA ASP A 112 0.63 9.63 10.56
C ASP A 112 0.96 10.68 11.63
N PRO A 113 0.42 11.89 11.51
CA PRO A 113 0.70 12.94 12.47
C PRO A 113 0.36 12.58 13.91
N LYS A 114 -0.60 11.67 14.09
CA LYS A 114 -1.02 11.30 15.44
C LYS A 114 -0.07 10.29 16.10
N SER A 115 0.69 9.59 15.30
CA SER A 115 1.65 8.62 15.82
C SER A 115 3.09 9.11 15.71
N ALA A 116 3.31 10.29 15.15
CA ALA A 116 4.64 10.85 15.07
C ALA A 116 5.05 11.29 16.49
N PRO A 117 6.19 10.87 16.98
CA PRO A 117 6.74 11.46 18.18
C PRO A 117 6.98 12.95 17.91
N ASP A 118 6.88 13.75 18.94
CA ASP A 118 7.03 15.21 18.86
C ASP A 118 8.44 15.63 18.41
N VAL A 119 8.84 15.13 17.26
CA VAL A 119 10.16 15.44 16.70
C VAL A 119 10.21 16.83 16.11
N VAL A 120 9.05 17.47 16.03
CA VAL A 120 8.95 18.78 15.36
C VAL A 120 9.52 19.91 16.19
N THR A 121 9.80 19.68 17.44
CA THR A 121 10.30 20.74 18.33
C THR A 121 11.80 20.96 18.26
N GLU A 122 12.53 20.09 17.61
CA GLU A 122 14.00 20.22 17.59
C GLU A 122 14.53 21.09 16.43
N TRP A 123 13.68 21.51 15.53
CA TRP A 123 14.13 22.29 14.37
C TRP A 123 13.85 23.78 14.48
N ARG A 124 13.59 24.25 15.67
CA ARG A 124 13.41 25.70 15.89
C ARG A 124 14.68 26.33 16.40
#